data_1b6013c12490d2fb913f277110f6f5dd
#
_entry.id   1b6013c12490d2fb913f277110f6f5dd
#
_cell.length_a   1.000
_cell.length_b   1.000
_cell.length_c   1.000
_cell.angle_alpha   90.00
_cell.angle_beta   90.00
_cell.angle_gamma   90.00
#
_symmetry.space_group_name_H-M   'P 1'
#
loop_
_entity.id
_entity.type
_entity.pdbx_description
1 polymer ?
#
loop_
_entity_poly.entity_id
_entity_poly.type
_entity_poly.pdbx_seq_one_letter_code
_entity_poly.pdbx_strand_id
1 'polypeptide(L)'
;MTREDAFYYKHLLILGITDGYYEWLDDCLKTEEPLSDITLELSYCGSDVNKAISLLHNFCLEQPFDDSVVYKKFLSFFKEEYYSKRMSKEEISSTMYRLVSNIGSPWDLDYNLWGNMYCVDDYLSLAKEGIISGERFDSAFLSFLNNNTQLDSNTIFKNTCESKPSLFERIKKLFKRK
;
A
#
# COMPACT_ATOMS: atom_id res chain seq x y z
N MET A 1 10.53 6.27 -21.07
CA MET A 1 9.80 5.39 -20.13
C MET A 1 10.77 4.66 -19.22
N THR A 2 10.57 4.64 -17.88
CA THR A 2 11.35 3.82 -16.97
C THR A 2 10.60 2.52 -16.65
N ARG A 3 11.31 1.49 -16.17
CA ARG A 3 10.66 0.23 -15.76
C ARG A 3 9.89 0.37 -14.47
N GLU A 4 10.36 1.21 -13.58
CA GLU A 4 9.68 1.57 -12.34
C GLU A 4 8.32 2.23 -12.63
N ASP A 5 8.26 3.13 -13.63
CA ASP A 5 6.99 3.74 -14.07
C ASP A 5 6.07 2.72 -14.73
N ALA A 6 6.60 1.91 -15.62
CA ALA A 6 5.85 0.85 -16.28
C ALA A 6 5.26 -0.14 -15.28
N PHE A 7 6.04 -0.56 -14.29
CA PHE A 7 5.58 -1.45 -13.21
C PHE A 7 4.50 -0.77 -12.35
N TYR A 8 4.70 0.48 -11.98
CA TYR A 8 3.76 1.26 -11.19
C TYR A 8 2.40 1.38 -11.91
N TYR A 9 2.38 1.85 -13.15
CA TYR A 9 1.14 2.02 -13.90
C TYR A 9 0.48 0.67 -14.26
N LYS A 10 1.27 -0.37 -14.58
CA LYS A 10 0.74 -1.72 -14.76
C LYS A 10 -0.13 -2.15 -13.57
N HIS A 11 0.38 -1.97 -12.35
CA HIS A 11 -0.35 -2.41 -11.16
C HIS A 11 -1.52 -1.50 -10.79
N LEU A 12 -1.45 -0.20 -11.05
CA LEU A 12 -2.62 0.67 -10.94
C LEU A 12 -3.74 0.23 -11.91
N LEU A 13 -3.39 -0.07 -13.16
CA LEU A 13 -4.35 -0.59 -14.15
C LEU A 13 -4.96 -1.93 -13.73
N ILE A 14 -4.17 -2.86 -13.18
CA ILE A 14 -4.67 -4.13 -12.61
C ILE A 14 -5.67 -3.88 -11.46
N LEU A 15 -5.45 -2.86 -10.66
CA LEU A 15 -6.36 -2.46 -9.59
C LEU A 15 -7.61 -1.71 -10.09
N GLY A 16 -7.68 -1.39 -11.39
CA GLY A 16 -8.77 -0.63 -12.00
C GLY A 16 -8.60 0.89 -11.86
N ILE A 17 -7.40 1.36 -11.52
CA ILE A 17 -7.07 2.77 -11.35
C ILE A 17 -6.37 3.26 -12.62
N THR A 18 -7.02 4.16 -13.35
CA THR A 18 -6.49 4.71 -14.61
C THR A 18 -5.95 6.13 -14.46
N ASP A 19 -6.09 6.71 -13.27
CA ASP A 19 -5.68 8.08 -12.98
C ASP A 19 -4.18 8.26 -13.21
N GLY A 20 -3.83 9.28 -13.96
CA GLY A 20 -2.44 9.63 -14.31
C GLY A 20 -1.78 8.72 -15.36
N TYR A 21 -2.40 7.60 -15.77
CA TYR A 21 -1.82 6.68 -16.78
C TYR A 21 -1.72 7.34 -18.16
N TYR A 22 -2.79 7.96 -18.60
CA TYR A 22 -2.84 8.58 -19.93
C TYR A 22 -1.97 9.84 -20.02
N GLU A 23 -1.92 10.62 -18.94
CA GLU A 23 -1.04 11.78 -18.82
C GLU A 23 0.44 11.35 -18.87
N TRP A 24 0.79 10.31 -18.13
CA TRP A 24 2.14 9.74 -18.14
C TRP A 24 2.53 9.22 -19.53
N LEU A 25 1.64 8.50 -20.23
CA LEU A 25 1.89 8.00 -21.56
C LEU A 25 2.07 9.15 -22.58
N ASP A 26 1.24 10.20 -22.48
CA ASP A 26 1.34 11.41 -23.30
C ASP A 26 2.68 12.15 -23.06
N ASP A 27 3.14 12.20 -21.80
CA ASP A 27 4.45 12.75 -21.46
C ASP A 27 5.60 11.90 -22.04
N CYS A 28 5.51 10.58 -21.99
CA CYS A 28 6.48 9.69 -22.66
C CYS A 28 6.52 9.96 -24.17
N LEU A 29 5.35 10.06 -24.83
CA LEU A 29 5.25 10.34 -26.26
C LEU A 29 5.87 11.69 -26.65
N LYS A 30 5.83 12.69 -25.76
CA LYS A 30 6.39 14.03 -26.00
C LYS A 30 7.87 14.14 -25.71
N THR A 31 8.39 13.35 -24.78
CA THR A 31 9.74 13.57 -24.23
C THR A 31 10.76 12.53 -24.68
N GLU A 32 10.33 11.34 -25.14
CA GLU A 32 11.25 10.32 -25.60
C GLU A 32 11.78 10.64 -27.01
N GLU A 33 13.10 10.69 -27.17
CA GLU A 33 13.76 10.88 -28.46
C GLU A 33 15.01 9.97 -28.55
N PRO A 34 15.01 8.93 -29.43
CA PRO A 34 13.87 8.47 -30.23
C PRO A 34 12.78 7.78 -29.37
N LEU A 35 11.55 7.76 -29.89
CA LEU A 35 10.45 7.03 -29.29
C LEU A 35 10.78 5.54 -29.22
N SER A 36 10.55 4.94 -28.05
CA SER A 36 10.69 3.49 -27.86
C SER A 36 9.51 2.73 -28.46
N ASP A 37 9.76 1.48 -28.90
CA ASP A 37 8.73 0.62 -29.46
C ASP A 37 7.58 0.41 -28.48
N ILE A 38 7.89 0.23 -27.19
CA ILE A 38 6.86 0.06 -26.14
C ILE A 38 5.96 1.29 -26.00
N THR A 39 6.51 2.50 -26.04
CA THR A 39 5.72 3.74 -25.95
C THR A 39 4.78 3.87 -27.15
N LEU A 40 5.24 3.53 -28.34
CA LEU A 40 4.41 3.50 -29.55
C LEU A 40 3.30 2.44 -29.45
N GLU A 41 3.62 1.21 -29.03
CA GLU A 41 2.64 0.13 -28.88
C GLU A 41 1.56 0.48 -27.86
N LEU A 42 1.94 1.08 -26.72
CA LEU A 42 1.00 1.55 -25.71
C LEU A 42 0.06 2.63 -26.25
N SER A 43 0.55 3.54 -27.09
CA SER A 43 -0.28 4.58 -27.71
C SER A 43 -1.39 4.02 -28.60
N TYR A 44 -1.17 2.85 -29.19
CA TYR A 44 -2.16 2.14 -30.02
C TYR A 44 -3.16 1.30 -29.20
N CYS A 45 -2.99 1.18 -27.87
CA CYS A 45 -3.95 0.47 -27.04
C CYS A 45 -5.27 1.25 -26.86
N GLY A 46 -5.23 2.58 -26.94
CA GLY A 46 -6.42 3.40 -26.67
C GLY A 46 -7.03 3.08 -25.31
N SER A 47 -8.28 2.63 -25.29
CA SER A 47 -9.01 2.24 -24.08
C SER A 47 -8.87 0.76 -23.73
N ASP A 48 -8.08 -0.03 -24.47
CA ASP A 48 -7.85 -1.45 -24.16
C ASP A 48 -6.81 -1.60 -23.04
N VAL A 49 -7.30 -1.48 -21.81
CA VAL A 49 -6.50 -1.59 -20.58
C VAL A 49 -5.82 -2.96 -20.47
N ASN A 50 -6.47 -4.06 -20.89
CA ASN A 50 -5.89 -5.39 -20.80
C ASN A 50 -4.68 -5.55 -21.72
N LYS A 51 -4.76 -5.00 -22.92
CA LYS A 51 -3.62 -4.96 -23.84
C LYS A 51 -2.47 -4.13 -23.29
N ALA A 52 -2.76 -2.96 -22.70
CA ALA A 52 -1.76 -2.12 -22.04
C ALA A 52 -1.07 -2.84 -20.88
N ILE A 53 -1.82 -3.53 -20.00
CA ILE A 53 -1.28 -4.33 -18.91
C ILE A 53 -0.33 -5.40 -19.45
N SER A 54 -0.71 -6.10 -20.52
CA SER A 54 0.11 -7.17 -21.11
C SER A 54 1.43 -6.63 -21.68
N LEU A 55 1.40 -5.50 -22.37
CA LEU A 55 2.60 -4.84 -22.88
C LEU A 55 3.53 -4.38 -21.76
N LEU A 56 2.99 -3.71 -20.74
CA LEU A 56 3.74 -3.25 -19.57
C LEU A 56 4.34 -4.43 -18.81
N HIS A 57 3.60 -5.55 -18.70
CA HIS A 57 4.11 -6.77 -18.06
C HIS A 57 5.34 -7.31 -18.78
N ASN A 58 5.27 -7.48 -20.09
CA ASN A 58 6.38 -7.98 -20.89
C ASN A 58 7.60 -7.05 -20.79
N PHE A 59 7.39 -5.74 -20.87
CA PHE A 59 8.45 -4.76 -20.72
C PHE A 59 9.16 -4.85 -19.35
N CYS A 60 8.42 -5.09 -18.27
CA CYS A 60 9.00 -5.24 -16.93
C CYS A 60 9.80 -6.53 -16.74
N LEU A 61 9.54 -7.60 -17.54
CA LEU A 61 10.27 -8.85 -17.45
C LEU A 61 11.68 -8.82 -18.06
N GLU A 62 11.97 -7.90 -18.96
CA GLU A 62 13.23 -7.88 -19.69
C GLU A 62 14.46 -7.52 -18.84
N GLN A 63 14.30 -6.73 -17.81
CA GLN A 63 15.39 -6.28 -16.94
C GLN A 63 14.89 -6.02 -15.51
N PRO A 64 15.75 -6.18 -14.50
CA PRO A 64 15.39 -5.83 -13.12
C PRO A 64 15.19 -4.32 -12.97
N PHE A 65 14.42 -3.93 -11.98
CA PHE A 65 14.14 -2.56 -11.56
C PHE A 65 14.28 -2.41 -10.04
N ASP A 66 14.27 -1.17 -9.53
CA ASP A 66 14.40 -0.90 -8.10
C ASP A 66 13.02 -0.94 -7.40
N ASP A 67 12.77 -2.03 -6.68
CA ASP A 67 11.53 -2.22 -5.90
C ASP A 67 11.30 -1.09 -4.89
N SER A 68 12.37 -0.49 -4.35
CA SER A 68 12.24 0.58 -3.35
C SER A 68 11.73 1.88 -3.97
N VAL A 69 12.05 2.15 -5.22
CA VAL A 69 11.53 3.28 -5.99
C VAL A 69 10.04 3.09 -6.25
N VAL A 70 9.66 1.90 -6.71
CA VAL A 70 8.26 1.55 -6.99
C VAL A 70 7.42 1.60 -5.71
N TYR A 71 7.92 1.02 -4.62
CA TYR A 71 7.26 1.07 -3.33
C TYR A 71 6.96 2.50 -2.87
N LYS A 72 7.95 3.40 -2.98
CA LYS A 72 7.78 4.82 -2.62
C LYS A 72 6.73 5.52 -3.49
N LYS A 73 6.64 5.18 -4.79
CA LYS A 73 5.60 5.71 -5.68
C LYS A 73 4.21 5.30 -5.21
N PHE A 74 4.00 4.02 -4.89
CA PHE A 74 2.72 3.56 -4.35
C PHE A 74 2.38 4.19 -3.01
N LEU A 75 3.35 4.29 -2.10
CA LEU A 75 3.11 4.93 -0.81
C LEU A 75 2.71 6.41 -0.98
N SER A 76 3.37 7.13 -1.89
CA SER A 76 3.03 8.51 -2.23
C SER A 76 1.63 8.64 -2.83
N PHE A 77 1.26 7.73 -3.72
CA PHE A 77 -0.09 7.65 -4.30
C PHE A 77 -1.14 7.47 -3.20
N PHE A 78 -1.03 6.45 -2.33
CA PHE A 78 -1.99 6.22 -1.27
C PHE A 78 -2.07 7.37 -0.27
N LYS A 79 -0.94 8.02 0.00
CA LYS A 79 -0.90 9.23 0.83
C LYS A 79 -1.69 10.36 0.20
N GLU A 80 -1.52 10.60 -1.10
CA GLU A 80 -2.25 11.63 -1.84
C GLU A 80 -3.75 11.33 -1.87
N GLU A 81 -4.13 10.08 -2.18
CA GLU A 81 -5.52 9.63 -2.20
C GLU A 81 -6.22 9.85 -0.86
N TYR A 82 -5.51 9.55 0.24
CA TYR A 82 -6.02 9.75 1.59
C TYR A 82 -6.26 11.23 1.92
N TYR A 83 -5.23 12.07 1.70
CA TYR A 83 -5.32 13.48 2.06
C TYR A 83 -6.24 14.30 1.17
N SER A 84 -6.38 13.92 -0.10
CA SER A 84 -7.38 14.50 -1.01
C SER A 84 -8.80 13.98 -0.78
N LYS A 85 -8.98 13.00 0.14
CA LYS A 85 -10.26 12.35 0.45
C LYS A 85 -10.89 11.62 -0.75
N ARG A 86 -10.08 11.21 -1.73
CA ARG A 86 -10.54 10.37 -2.84
C ARG A 86 -10.72 8.91 -2.42
N MET A 87 -9.92 8.45 -1.44
CA MET A 87 -10.05 7.13 -0.85
C MET A 87 -10.11 7.22 0.67
N SER A 88 -11.00 6.44 1.27
CA SER A 88 -11.05 6.20 2.72
C SER A 88 -9.89 5.33 3.19
N LYS A 89 -9.61 5.28 4.50
CA LYS A 89 -8.59 4.38 5.05
C LYS A 89 -8.91 2.91 4.80
N GLU A 90 -10.19 2.55 4.76
CA GLU A 90 -10.69 1.21 4.45
C GLU A 90 -10.37 0.82 3.01
N GLU A 91 -10.65 1.71 2.06
CA GLU A 91 -10.35 1.49 0.65
C GLU A 91 -8.84 1.42 0.41
N ILE A 92 -8.06 2.28 1.05
CA ILE A 92 -6.59 2.27 0.96
C ILE A 92 -6.04 0.95 1.52
N SER A 93 -6.48 0.53 2.71
CA SER A 93 -6.00 -0.71 3.33
C SER A 93 -6.27 -1.93 2.44
N SER A 94 -7.49 -2.05 1.95
CA SER A 94 -7.89 -3.13 1.04
C SER A 94 -7.15 -3.06 -0.30
N THR A 95 -6.92 -1.86 -0.84
CA THR A 95 -6.20 -1.68 -2.11
C THR A 95 -4.72 -1.99 -1.96
N MET A 96 -4.09 -1.62 -0.84
CA MET A 96 -2.71 -2.00 -0.53
C MET A 96 -2.54 -3.53 -0.44
N TYR A 97 -3.45 -4.22 0.26
CA TYR A 97 -3.44 -5.68 0.32
C TYR A 97 -3.56 -6.31 -1.08
N ARG A 98 -4.52 -5.84 -1.89
CA ARG A 98 -4.71 -6.30 -3.28
C ARG A 98 -3.50 -6.02 -4.15
N LEU A 99 -2.87 -4.84 -4.01
CA LEU A 99 -1.65 -4.47 -4.72
C LEU A 99 -0.56 -5.49 -4.45
N VAL A 100 -0.21 -5.72 -3.18
CA VAL A 100 0.88 -6.63 -2.81
C VAL A 100 0.57 -8.06 -3.25
N SER A 101 -0.67 -8.52 -3.10
CA SER A 101 -1.11 -9.84 -3.57
C SER A 101 -1.00 -10.01 -5.09
N ASN A 102 -1.10 -8.93 -5.88
CA ASN A 102 -0.94 -8.95 -7.33
C ASN A 102 0.53 -8.82 -7.77
N ILE A 103 1.39 -8.22 -6.96
CA ILE A 103 2.83 -8.12 -7.27
C ILE A 103 3.49 -9.49 -7.21
N GLY A 104 3.17 -10.28 -6.21
CA GLY A 104 3.71 -11.63 -6.06
C GLY A 104 3.26 -12.32 -4.78
N SER A 105 3.77 -13.54 -4.57
CA SER A 105 3.54 -14.23 -3.31
C SER A 105 4.22 -13.46 -2.17
N PRO A 106 3.57 -13.28 -1.01
CA PRO A 106 4.20 -12.67 0.17
C PRO A 106 5.52 -13.34 0.60
N TRP A 107 5.74 -14.60 0.19
CA TRP A 107 6.95 -15.36 0.48
C TRP A 107 8.11 -15.04 -0.46
N ASP A 108 7.80 -14.49 -1.64
CA ASP A 108 8.79 -14.17 -2.68
C ASP A 108 9.17 -12.68 -2.67
N LEU A 109 8.38 -11.86 -1.95
CA LEU A 109 8.59 -10.41 -1.83
C LEU A 109 9.51 -10.09 -0.64
N ASP A 110 10.25 -8.99 -0.72
CA ASP A 110 10.93 -8.44 0.44
C ASP A 110 9.89 -7.97 1.47
N TYR A 111 9.65 -8.83 2.47
CA TYR A 111 8.68 -8.55 3.54
C TYR A 111 9.03 -7.28 4.32
N ASN A 112 10.31 -6.94 4.45
CA ASN A 112 10.71 -5.70 5.12
C ASN A 112 10.23 -4.47 4.36
N LEU A 113 10.14 -4.57 3.04
CA LEU A 113 9.66 -3.48 2.19
C LEU A 113 8.12 -3.49 2.08
N TRP A 114 7.53 -4.63 1.67
CA TRP A 114 6.11 -4.72 1.30
C TRP A 114 5.17 -5.15 2.45
N GLY A 115 5.73 -5.70 3.54
CA GLY A 115 4.95 -6.31 4.61
C GLY A 115 3.94 -5.35 5.26
N ASN A 116 4.27 -4.08 5.41
CA ASN A 116 3.33 -3.09 5.97
C ASN A 116 2.09 -2.90 5.09
N MET A 117 2.27 -2.77 3.77
CA MET A 117 1.14 -2.66 2.84
C MET A 117 0.30 -3.94 2.81
N TYR A 118 0.94 -5.11 2.97
CA TYR A 118 0.25 -6.39 3.02
C TYR A 118 -0.61 -6.55 4.28
N CYS A 119 -0.06 -6.17 5.44
CA CYS A 119 -0.70 -6.40 6.74
C CYS A 119 -1.68 -5.29 7.18
N VAL A 120 -1.72 -4.14 6.51
CA VAL A 120 -2.54 -3.00 6.96
C VAL A 120 -4.03 -3.34 7.04
N ASP A 121 -4.55 -4.16 6.12
CA ASP A 121 -5.96 -4.59 6.10
C ASP A 121 -6.30 -5.54 7.26
N ASP A 122 -5.37 -6.42 7.63
CA ASP A 122 -5.50 -7.28 8.80
C ASP A 122 -5.57 -6.45 10.10
N TYR A 123 -4.70 -5.45 10.25
CA TYR A 123 -4.75 -4.55 11.41
C TYR A 123 -6.03 -3.72 11.47
N LEU A 124 -6.55 -3.29 10.34
CA LEU A 124 -7.86 -2.64 10.28
C LEU A 124 -8.98 -3.58 10.73
N SER A 125 -8.95 -4.84 10.31
CA SER A 125 -9.91 -5.85 10.71
C SER A 125 -9.87 -6.09 12.21
N LEU A 126 -8.67 -6.22 12.81
CA LEU A 126 -8.49 -6.35 14.25
C LEU A 126 -9.01 -5.12 15.02
N ALA A 127 -8.90 -3.92 14.44
CA ALA A 127 -9.47 -2.71 15.03
C ALA A 127 -11.00 -2.71 14.99
N LYS A 128 -11.59 -3.15 13.88
CA LYS A 128 -13.06 -3.28 13.74
C LYS A 128 -13.64 -4.33 14.70
N GLU A 129 -12.90 -5.41 14.98
CA GLU A 129 -13.28 -6.44 15.94
C GLU A 129 -13.03 -6.01 17.40
N GLY A 130 -12.43 -4.85 17.64
CA GLY A 130 -12.13 -4.35 18.97
C GLY A 130 -10.97 -5.07 19.68
N ILE A 131 -10.18 -5.86 18.95
CA ILE A 131 -8.98 -6.54 19.47
C ILE A 131 -7.87 -5.51 19.71
N ILE A 132 -7.77 -4.51 18.83
CA ILE A 132 -6.91 -3.34 19.02
C ILE A 132 -7.78 -2.08 19.07
N SER A 133 -7.27 -1.00 19.70
CA SER A 133 -7.98 0.28 19.70
C SER A 133 -8.00 0.91 18.31
N GLY A 134 -9.17 1.40 17.87
CA GLY A 134 -9.29 2.13 16.60
C GLY A 134 -8.38 3.36 16.54
N GLU A 135 -8.23 4.11 17.65
CA GLU A 135 -7.33 5.28 17.73
C GLU A 135 -5.87 4.89 17.52
N ARG A 136 -5.47 3.70 17.99
CA ARG A 136 -4.11 3.18 17.77
C ARG A 136 -3.88 2.80 16.33
N PHE A 137 -4.84 2.10 15.74
CA PHE A 137 -4.77 1.79 14.32
C PHE A 137 -4.64 3.09 13.51
N ASP A 138 -5.49 4.08 13.77
CA ASP A 138 -5.47 5.37 13.07
C ASP A 138 -4.11 6.08 13.21
N SER A 139 -3.55 6.11 14.42
CA SER A 139 -2.23 6.70 14.67
C SER A 139 -1.11 5.95 13.93
N ALA A 140 -1.13 4.62 13.96
CA ALA A 140 -0.15 3.78 13.28
C ALA A 140 -0.26 3.91 11.75
N PHE A 141 -1.48 3.89 11.22
CA PHE A 141 -1.77 4.06 9.80
C PHE A 141 -1.26 5.41 9.28
N LEU A 142 -1.56 6.51 9.99
CA LEU A 142 -1.07 7.84 9.62
C LEU A 142 0.46 7.94 9.71
N SER A 143 1.05 7.34 10.73
CA SER A 143 2.52 7.30 10.87
C SER A 143 3.16 6.51 9.73
N PHE A 144 2.56 5.40 9.32
CA PHE A 144 2.99 4.61 8.17
C PHE A 144 2.89 5.41 6.88
N LEU A 145 1.74 6.00 6.57
CA LEU A 145 1.57 6.81 5.35
C LEU A 145 2.53 7.99 5.27
N ASN A 146 2.82 8.64 6.40
CA ASN A 146 3.65 9.86 6.41
C ASN A 146 5.15 9.59 6.43
N ASN A 147 5.57 8.58 7.19
CA ASN A 147 6.98 8.38 7.54
C ASN A 147 7.51 7.01 7.14
N ASN A 148 6.69 6.18 6.48
CA ASN A 148 7.01 4.77 6.19
C ASN A 148 7.47 4.00 7.45
N THR A 149 6.89 4.34 8.63
CA THR A 149 7.19 3.62 9.87
C THR A 149 6.57 2.23 9.82
N GLN A 150 7.31 1.24 10.32
CA GLN A 150 6.78 -0.12 10.42
C GLN A 150 5.49 -0.13 11.26
N LEU A 151 4.47 -0.80 10.75
CA LEU A 151 3.30 -1.22 11.50
C LEU A 151 3.74 -2.39 12.39
N ASP A 152 4.51 -2.10 13.44
CA ASP A 152 5.03 -3.12 14.34
C ASP A 152 3.88 -3.65 15.21
N SER A 153 3.69 -4.97 15.17
CA SER A 153 2.78 -5.68 16.05
C SER A 153 3.03 -5.31 17.52
N ASN A 154 4.29 -5.10 17.92
CA ASN A 154 4.63 -4.62 19.25
C ASN A 154 4.08 -3.22 19.54
N THR A 155 4.07 -2.30 18.58
CA THR A 155 3.51 -0.96 18.76
C THR A 155 1.99 -1.02 18.82
N ILE A 156 1.37 -1.91 18.05
CA ILE A 156 -0.08 -2.08 17.98
C ILE A 156 -0.59 -2.87 19.21
N PHE A 157 0.15 -3.90 19.69
CA PHE A 157 -0.27 -4.78 20.78
C PHE A 157 0.31 -4.43 22.17
N LYS A 158 1.34 -3.58 22.26
CA LYS A 158 2.12 -3.31 23.50
C LYS A 158 1.34 -2.86 24.72
N ASN A 159 0.05 -2.51 24.61
CA ASN A 159 -0.74 -2.04 25.75
C ASN A 159 -2.06 -2.79 25.98
N THR A 160 -2.27 -3.95 25.36
CA THR A 160 -3.38 -4.81 25.79
C THR A 160 -3.11 -5.48 27.14
N CYS A 161 -1.84 -5.46 27.60
CA CYS A 161 -1.44 -5.96 28.93
C CYS A 161 -1.36 -4.89 30.03
N GLU A 162 -1.45 -3.60 29.71
CA GLU A 162 -1.47 -2.53 30.71
C GLU A 162 -2.88 -2.01 30.91
N SER A 163 -3.51 -2.47 31.96
CA SER A 163 -4.62 -1.88 32.72
C SER A 163 -5.97 -2.57 32.70
N LYS A 164 -6.00 -3.85 32.98
CA LYS A 164 -7.06 -4.29 33.93
C LYS A 164 -6.34 -4.59 35.21
N PRO A 165 -6.53 -3.81 36.30
CA PRO A 165 -5.99 -4.19 37.60
C PRO A 165 -6.51 -5.60 37.87
N SER A 166 -5.59 -6.52 38.15
CA SER A 166 -5.94 -7.93 38.40
C SER A 166 -7.06 -7.98 39.42
N LEU A 167 -7.92 -9.01 39.35
CA LEU A 167 -8.98 -9.21 40.35
C LEU A 167 -8.41 -9.08 41.77
N PHE A 168 -7.17 -9.49 41.97
CA PHE A 168 -6.42 -9.38 43.24
C PHE A 168 -6.16 -7.92 43.66
N GLU A 169 -5.88 -7.03 42.74
CA GLU A 169 -5.68 -5.59 43.05
C GLU A 169 -7.01 -4.89 43.37
N ARG A 170 -8.10 -5.29 42.70
CA ARG A 170 -9.45 -4.83 43.04
C ARG A 170 -9.89 -5.29 44.43
N ILE A 171 -9.59 -6.51 44.76
CA ILE A 171 -9.87 -7.08 46.09
C ILE A 171 -9.03 -6.39 47.17
N LYS A 172 -7.72 -6.16 46.94
CA LYS A 172 -6.87 -5.41 47.89
C LYS A 172 -7.35 -3.97 48.15
N LYS A 173 -7.90 -3.26 47.13
CA LYS A 173 -8.48 -1.94 47.34
C LYS A 173 -9.76 -1.95 48.18
N LEU A 174 -10.54 -3.01 48.11
CA LEU A 174 -11.74 -3.15 48.96
C LEU A 174 -11.40 -3.40 50.43
N PHE A 175 -10.31 -4.11 50.75
CA PHE A 175 -9.86 -4.37 52.11
C PHE A 175 -9.01 -3.26 52.75
N LYS A 176 -8.55 -2.26 51.98
CA LYS A 176 -7.84 -1.09 52.53
C LYS A 176 -8.76 0.08 52.91
N ARG A 177 -10.07 -0.07 52.80
CA ARG A 177 -11.08 0.95 53.18
C ARG A 177 -11.85 0.61 54.46
N LYS A 178 -11.22 -0.09 55.39
CA LYS A 178 -11.73 -0.21 56.79
C LYS A 178 -10.69 0.35 57.75
#